data_cc560e0d1f1eec6adfddafd63a3452f2
#
_entry.id   cc560e0d1f1eec6adfddafd63a3452f2
#
_cell.length_a   1.000
_cell.length_b   1.000
_cell.length_c   1.000
_cell.angle_alpha   90.00
_cell.angle_beta   90.00
_cell.angle_gamma   90.00
#
_symmetry.space_group_name_H-M   'P 1'
#
loop_
_entity.id
_entity.type
_entity.pdbx_description
1 polymer ?
#
loop_
_entity_poly.entity_id
_entity_poly.type
_entity_poly.pdbx_seq_one_letter_code
_entity_poly.pdbx_strand_id
1 'polypeptide(L)'
;MTREQNLTESESQTHLNMSRREVLASGGIGIAGATAVGVTTLASGGSSASSGTLAKEAQKLGVPWEEGYGYAQAVKTGDTIYLSGQLSHDDEGNMVAPAPLNGDGQIADHGNMGPQMAQSYANAKKLLQRYGAAMDNVVEEVLYVTDMDAAFAVAGQVRAEAYEKPPVVASTILVTPRLAFREQLIEIKMIAKV
;
A
#
# COMPACT_ATOMS: atom_id res chain seq x y z
N MET A 1 -8.02 -32.12 44.94
CA MET A 1 -7.52 -32.05 43.58
C MET A 1 -8.43 -31.09 42.83
N THR A 2 -8.13 -29.93 42.37
CA THR A 2 -7.03 -29.00 42.65
C THR A 2 -7.51 -27.64 42.13
N ARG A 3 -7.30 -26.63 42.95
CA ARG A 3 -7.87 -25.28 42.84
C ARG A 3 -6.83 -24.33 42.28
N GLU A 4 -6.21 -24.63 41.12
CA GLU A 4 -5.06 -23.88 40.59
C GLU A 4 -5.09 -23.60 39.06
N GLN A 5 -6.24 -23.67 38.39
CA GLN A 5 -6.30 -23.39 36.95
C GLN A 5 -7.14 -22.17 36.56
N ASN A 6 -7.53 -21.29 37.48
CA ASN A 6 -8.41 -20.15 37.16
C ASN A 6 -7.79 -18.75 37.40
N LEU A 7 -6.47 -18.60 37.39
CA LEU A 7 -5.82 -17.31 37.68
C LEU A 7 -4.94 -16.74 36.55
N THR A 8 -4.93 -17.31 35.34
CA THR A 8 -4.05 -16.85 34.26
C THR A 8 -4.77 -16.20 33.05
N GLU A 9 -6.11 -16.10 33.05
CA GLU A 9 -6.84 -15.45 31.93
C GLU A 9 -7.31 -14.01 32.22
N SER A 10 -7.14 -13.49 33.43
CA SER A 10 -7.63 -12.15 33.82
C SER A 10 -6.63 -11.01 33.60
N GLU A 11 -5.37 -11.25 33.36
CA GLU A 11 -4.35 -10.19 33.26
C GLU A 11 -3.94 -9.80 31.84
N SER A 12 -4.45 -10.46 30.81
CA SER A 12 -4.05 -10.21 29.41
C SER A 12 -4.95 -9.24 28.63
N GLN A 13 -6.01 -8.68 29.21
CA GLN A 13 -6.97 -7.81 28.49
C GLN A 13 -6.98 -6.34 28.90
N THR A 14 -6.03 -5.85 29.70
CA THR A 14 -6.07 -4.46 30.21
C THR A 14 -5.18 -3.46 29.45
N HIS A 15 -4.55 -3.82 28.34
CA HIS A 15 -3.57 -2.93 27.65
C HIS A 15 -3.96 -2.40 26.27
N LEU A 16 -5.22 -2.41 25.87
CA LEU A 16 -5.63 -1.91 24.54
C LEU A 16 -6.86 -0.98 24.61
N ASN A 17 -6.80 0.07 25.41
CA ASN A 17 -7.78 1.16 25.30
C ASN A 17 -7.20 2.51 25.79
N MET A 18 -6.14 2.98 25.14
CA MET A 18 -5.69 4.37 25.29
C MET A 18 -6.29 5.21 24.17
N SER A 19 -7.22 6.08 24.54
CA SER A 19 -7.83 7.09 23.67
C SER A 19 -6.78 8.09 23.16
N ARG A 20 -6.87 8.47 21.87
CA ARG A 20 -6.02 9.46 21.19
C ARG A 20 -5.98 10.86 21.83
N ARG A 21 -6.68 11.11 22.95
CA ARG A 21 -6.74 12.40 23.66
C ARG A 21 -5.73 12.56 24.78
N GLU A 22 -5.07 11.51 25.24
CA GLU A 22 -4.17 11.58 26.42
C GLU A 22 -2.69 11.82 26.09
N VAL A 23 -2.30 11.84 24.81
CA VAL A 23 -0.89 12.02 24.41
C VAL A 23 -0.48 13.50 24.30
N LEU A 24 -1.41 14.47 24.42
CA LEU A 24 -1.12 15.90 24.24
C LEU A 24 -1.04 16.74 25.53
N ALA A 25 -1.03 16.13 26.71
CA ALA A 25 -1.12 16.85 27.98
C ALA A 25 0.15 16.86 28.85
N SER A 26 1.33 16.48 28.33
CA SER A 26 2.57 16.53 29.13
C SER A 26 3.71 17.22 28.39
N GLY A 27 3.86 18.54 28.56
CA GLY A 27 5.01 19.27 28.02
C GLY A 27 4.91 20.79 28.20
N GLY A 28 4.68 21.24 29.41
CA GLY A 28 4.79 22.66 29.75
C GLY A 28 5.78 22.88 30.86
N ILE A 29 6.99 23.35 30.56
CA ILE A 29 7.90 23.96 31.53
C ILE A 29 8.16 25.38 31.08
N GLY A 30 7.62 26.34 31.85
CA GLY A 30 7.90 27.76 31.66
C GLY A 30 9.24 28.14 32.31
N ILE A 31 9.98 29.03 31.63
CA ILE A 31 11.02 29.83 32.28
C ILE A 31 10.78 31.26 31.84
N ALA A 32 10.51 32.10 32.83
CA ALA A 32 10.47 33.55 32.68
C ALA A 32 11.89 34.12 32.82
N GLY A 33 12.29 34.99 31.94
CA GLY A 33 13.53 35.75 32.03
C GLY A 33 13.47 36.94 31.06
N ALA A 34 13.15 38.14 31.59
CA ALA A 34 13.13 39.38 30.84
C ALA A 34 14.52 39.98 30.78
N THR A 35 15.01 40.33 29.60
CA THR A 35 15.98 41.43 29.38
C THR A 35 15.71 42.07 28.03
N ALA A 36 15.39 43.36 28.07
CA ALA A 36 15.15 44.20 26.90
C ALA A 36 16.50 44.69 26.34
N VAL A 37 16.74 44.50 25.05
CA VAL A 37 17.73 45.27 24.28
C VAL A 37 17.29 45.38 22.81
N GLY A 38 17.15 46.61 22.34
CA GLY A 38 17.36 47.10 20.98
C GLY A 38 16.56 46.47 19.84
N VAL A 39 15.51 47.19 19.42
CA VAL A 39 14.77 46.90 18.19
C VAL A 39 15.57 47.38 16.98
N THR A 40 16.07 46.44 16.19
CA THR A 40 16.38 46.70 14.78
C THR A 40 15.37 45.92 13.95
N THR A 41 14.41 46.62 13.38
CA THR A 41 13.42 46.04 12.45
C THR A 41 14.11 45.70 11.13
N LEU A 42 14.59 44.45 11.01
CA LEU A 42 14.80 43.87 9.72
C LEU A 42 13.43 43.33 9.22
N ALA A 43 12.93 43.95 8.17
CA ALA A 43 11.77 43.48 7.44
C ALA A 43 12.13 42.11 6.82
N SER A 44 11.94 41.05 7.58
CA SER A 44 11.92 39.69 7.03
C SER A 44 10.65 39.56 6.19
N GLY A 45 10.83 39.60 4.87
CA GLY A 45 9.80 39.19 3.93
C GLY A 45 9.40 37.73 4.26
N GLY A 46 8.40 37.61 5.11
CA GLY A 46 7.78 36.33 5.41
C GLY A 46 7.10 35.84 4.14
N SER A 47 7.76 34.93 3.44
CA SER A 47 7.12 34.08 2.44
C SER A 47 6.07 33.27 3.20
N SER A 48 4.83 33.72 3.19
CA SER A 48 3.69 32.93 3.67
C SER A 48 3.65 31.69 2.79
N ALA A 49 4.17 30.59 3.28
CA ALA A 49 3.91 29.29 2.67
C ALA A 49 2.40 29.09 2.75
N SER A 50 1.71 29.36 1.65
CA SER A 50 0.32 29.00 1.48
C SER A 50 0.24 27.49 1.71
N SER A 51 -0.42 27.06 2.77
CA SER A 51 -0.77 25.67 3.00
C SER A 51 -1.88 25.25 2.02
N GLY A 52 -1.59 25.38 0.72
CA GLY A 52 -2.47 24.90 -0.32
C GLY A 52 -2.63 23.40 -0.18
N THR A 53 -3.87 22.93 -0.09
CA THR A 53 -4.17 21.50 -0.16
C THR A 53 -3.58 20.95 -1.44
N LEU A 54 -2.77 19.90 -1.34
CA LEU A 54 -2.18 19.23 -2.50
C LEU A 54 -3.28 18.74 -3.44
N ALA A 55 -3.27 19.19 -4.70
CA ALA A 55 -4.22 18.72 -5.69
C ALA A 55 -3.99 17.23 -5.97
N LYS A 56 -5.06 16.44 -5.86
CA LYS A 56 -5.06 15.01 -6.09
C LYS A 56 -6.14 14.65 -7.10
N GLU A 57 -5.77 13.80 -8.05
CA GLU A 57 -6.69 13.18 -9.00
C GLU A 57 -6.74 11.69 -8.71
N ALA A 58 -7.93 11.14 -8.42
CA ALA A 58 -8.11 9.75 -8.05
C ALA A 58 -8.77 8.95 -9.18
N GLN A 59 -8.34 7.68 -9.35
CA GLN A 59 -8.97 6.72 -10.25
C GLN A 59 -9.37 5.47 -9.48
N LYS A 60 -10.50 4.88 -9.90
CA LYS A 60 -11.05 3.63 -9.40
C LYS A 60 -11.24 2.66 -10.56
N LEU A 61 -11.19 1.36 -10.32
CA LEU A 61 -11.55 0.35 -11.33
C LEU A 61 -13.04 0.03 -11.32
N GLY A 62 -13.75 0.36 -10.24
CA GLY A 62 -15.19 0.14 -10.07
C GLY A 62 -15.51 -1.18 -9.38
N VAL A 63 -14.52 -1.80 -8.73
CA VAL A 63 -14.71 -3.08 -8.02
C VAL A 63 -15.38 -2.86 -6.65
N PRO A 64 -16.14 -3.85 -6.15
CA PRO A 64 -17.02 -3.66 -4.98
C PRO A 64 -16.32 -3.19 -3.69
N TRP A 65 -15.08 -3.63 -3.45
CA TRP A 65 -14.36 -3.30 -2.21
C TRP A 65 -13.78 -1.89 -2.15
N GLU A 66 -13.69 -1.16 -3.28
CA GLU A 66 -13.18 0.23 -3.28
C GLU A 66 -13.98 1.16 -2.38
N GLU A 67 -15.30 1.01 -2.39
CA GLU A 67 -16.19 1.79 -1.53
C GLU A 67 -16.15 1.29 -0.09
N GLY A 68 -16.15 -0.02 0.10
CA GLY A 68 -16.13 -0.64 1.43
C GLY A 68 -14.89 -0.28 2.26
N TYR A 69 -13.74 -0.17 1.62
CA TYR A 69 -12.47 0.23 2.26
C TYR A 69 -12.16 1.72 2.15
N GLY A 70 -12.89 2.48 1.32
CA GLY A 70 -12.75 3.93 1.21
C GLY A 70 -11.43 4.39 0.61
N TYR A 71 -10.92 3.72 -0.43
CA TYR A 71 -9.67 4.07 -1.09
C TYR A 71 -9.82 4.24 -2.61
N ALA A 72 -8.78 4.80 -3.25
CA ALA A 72 -8.65 4.87 -4.70
C ALA A 72 -7.60 3.86 -5.18
N GLN A 73 -7.81 3.28 -6.36
CA GLN A 73 -6.84 2.37 -6.98
C GLN A 73 -5.58 3.08 -7.47
N ALA A 74 -5.71 4.36 -7.84
CA ALA A 74 -4.58 5.20 -8.15
C ALA A 74 -4.85 6.65 -7.78
N VAL A 75 -3.79 7.37 -7.41
CA VAL A 75 -3.83 8.81 -7.11
C VAL A 75 -2.68 9.49 -7.84
N LYS A 76 -2.99 10.51 -8.66
CA LYS A 76 -1.99 11.40 -9.24
C LYS A 76 -1.88 12.69 -8.44
N THR A 77 -0.66 13.15 -8.21
CA THR A 77 -0.36 14.46 -7.65
C THR A 77 0.91 14.99 -8.30
N GLY A 78 0.83 16.22 -8.85
CA GLY A 78 1.92 16.76 -9.68
C GLY A 78 2.23 15.83 -10.86
N ASP A 79 3.49 15.44 -10.98
CA ASP A 79 4.03 14.54 -12.00
C ASP A 79 4.03 13.05 -11.59
N THR A 80 3.48 12.73 -10.43
CA THR A 80 3.61 11.39 -9.83
C THR A 80 2.26 10.69 -9.72
N ILE A 81 2.21 9.45 -10.20
CA ILE A 81 1.07 8.54 -10.06
C ILE A 81 1.44 7.45 -9.06
N TYR A 82 0.63 7.31 -8.01
CA TYR A 82 0.73 6.26 -7.01
C TYR A 82 -0.38 5.24 -7.25
N LEU A 83 -0.03 4.00 -7.57
CA LEU A 83 -0.98 2.90 -7.66
C LEU A 83 -1.03 2.17 -6.32
N SER A 84 -2.24 1.91 -5.85
CA SER A 84 -2.47 0.96 -4.76
C SER A 84 -2.06 -0.44 -5.19
N GLY A 85 -1.95 -1.37 -4.26
CA GLY A 85 -1.69 -2.77 -4.56
C GLY A 85 -2.72 -3.32 -5.56
N GLN A 86 -2.24 -3.83 -6.67
CA GLN A 86 -3.06 -4.43 -7.71
C GLN A 86 -3.02 -5.95 -7.57
N LEU A 87 -4.19 -6.54 -7.51
CA LEU A 87 -4.37 -7.99 -7.42
C LEU A 87 -5.03 -8.52 -8.70
N SER A 88 -5.07 -9.84 -8.82
CA SER A 88 -5.61 -10.53 -9.99
C SER A 88 -7.13 -10.58 -9.94
N HIS A 89 -7.82 -9.58 -10.48
CA HIS A 89 -9.28 -9.54 -10.57
C HIS A 89 -9.77 -9.13 -11.96
N ASP A 90 -10.97 -9.56 -12.31
CA ASP A 90 -11.72 -9.09 -13.48
C ASP A 90 -12.40 -7.72 -13.21
N ASP A 91 -13.17 -7.23 -14.17
CA ASP A 91 -13.84 -5.94 -14.06
C ASP A 91 -15.03 -5.97 -13.07
N GLU A 92 -15.54 -7.14 -12.71
CA GLU A 92 -16.57 -7.38 -11.70
C GLU A 92 -15.99 -7.56 -10.29
N GLY A 93 -14.67 -7.71 -10.17
CA GLY A 93 -13.97 -7.93 -8.91
C GLY A 93 -13.79 -9.40 -8.53
N ASN A 94 -14.11 -10.35 -9.41
CA ASN A 94 -13.83 -11.76 -9.13
C ASN A 94 -12.34 -12.06 -9.30
N MET A 95 -11.79 -12.92 -8.44
CA MET A 95 -10.39 -13.36 -8.56
C MET A 95 -10.18 -14.10 -9.88
N VAL A 96 -9.22 -13.65 -10.69
CA VAL A 96 -8.76 -14.35 -11.89
C VAL A 96 -7.68 -15.35 -11.48
N ALA A 97 -7.81 -16.62 -11.92
CA ALA A 97 -6.92 -17.71 -11.57
C ALA A 97 -6.69 -17.86 -10.04
N PRO A 98 -7.75 -18.02 -9.22
CA PRO A 98 -7.60 -18.19 -7.79
C PRO A 98 -6.73 -19.40 -7.46
N ALA A 99 -5.88 -19.29 -6.41
CA ALA A 99 -5.13 -20.44 -5.92
C ALA A 99 -6.08 -21.45 -5.27
N PRO A 100 -5.85 -22.75 -5.46
CA PRO A 100 -6.60 -23.77 -4.75
C PRO A 100 -6.32 -23.70 -3.25
N LEU A 101 -7.35 -23.87 -2.43
CA LEU A 101 -7.23 -23.90 -0.98
C LEU A 101 -7.41 -25.32 -0.46
N ASN A 102 -6.69 -25.67 0.60
CA ASN A 102 -6.89 -26.91 1.34
C ASN A 102 -8.11 -26.81 2.30
N GLY A 103 -8.38 -27.89 3.04
CA GLY A 103 -9.49 -27.94 3.99
C GLY A 103 -9.43 -26.90 5.12
N ASP A 104 -8.26 -26.38 5.43
CA ASP A 104 -8.03 -25.33 6.43
C ASP A 104 -8.10 -23.92 5.84
N GLY A 105 -8.37 -23.80 4.53
CA GLY A 105 -8.43 -22.52 3.82
C GLY A 105 -7.06 -21.88 3.60
N GLN A 106 -5.99 -22.66 3.58
CA GLN A 106 -4.64 -22.24 3.21
C GLN A 106 -4.37 -22.59 1.74
N ILE A 107 -3.46 -21.83 1.11
CA ILE A 107 -3.02 -22.11 -0.26
C ILE A 107 -2.43 -23.53 -0.33
N ALA A 108 -3.01 -24.35 -1.20
CA ALA A 108 -2.57 -25.72 -1.42
C ALA A 108 -1.57 -25.84 -2.58
N ASP A 109 -1.58 -24.90 -3.52
CA ASP A 109 -0.72 -24.87 -4.70
C ASP A 109 -0.53 -23.45 -5.21
N HIS A 110 0.70 -23.13 -5.65
CA HIS A 110 1.09 -21.81 -6.17
C HIS A 110 1.18 -21.78 -7.71
N GLY A 111 0.72 -22.80 -8.40
CA GLY A 111 0.78 -22.92 -9.87
C GLY A 111 0.11 -21.76 -10.63
N ASN A 112 -0.83 -21.07 -10.01
CA ASN A 112 -1.51 -19.90 -10.57
C ASN A 112 -0.75 -18.55 -10.32
N MET A 113 0.49 -18.56 -9.82
CA MET A 113 1.30 -17.36 -9.59
C MET A 113 1.49 -16.55 -10.88
N GLY A 114 1.84 -17.21 -11.99
CA GLY A 114 2.05 -16.54 -13.29
C GLY A 114 0.78 -15.86 -13.81
N PRO A 115 -0.35 -16.55 -13.95
CA PRO A 115 -1.62 -15.95 -14.35
C PRO A 115 -2.07 -14.81 -13.43
N GLN A 116 -1.94 -14.93 -12.11
CA GLN A 116 -2.27 -13.86 -11.19
C GLN A 116 -1.34 -12.66 -11.35
N MET A 117 -0.04 -12.88 -11.51
CA MET A 117 0.93 -11.81 -11.74
C MET A 117 0.61 -11.05 -13.03
N ALA A 118 0.33 -11.76 -14.12
CA ALA A 118 -0.02 -11.16 -15.41
C ALA A 118 -1.29 -10.29 -15.31
N GLN A 119 -2.33 -10.78 -14.65
CA GLN A 119 -3.58 -10.02 -14.46
C GLN A 119 -3.36 -8.79 -13.56
N SER A 120 -2.53 -8.89 -12.51
CA SER A 120 -2.20 -7.75 -11.64
C SER A 120 -1.48 -6.64 -12.44
N TYR A 121 -0.54 -6.99 -13.32
CA TYR A 121 0.07 -6.03 -14.24
C TYR A 121 -0.93 -5.43 -15.22
N ALA A 122 -1.86 -6.23 -15.75
CA ALA A 122 -2.91 -5.75 -16.66
C ALA A 122 -3.82 -4.72 -15.97
N ASN A 123 -4.17 -4.93 -14.70
CA ASN A 123 -4.95 -3.97 -13.91
C ASN A 123 -4.16 -2.68 -13.64
N ALA A 124 -2.87 -2.78 -13.32
CA ALA A 124 -1.98 -1.62 -13.19
C ALA A 124 -1.90 -0.83 -14.51
N LYS A 125 -1.75 -1.51 -15.66
CA LYS A 125 -1.71 -0.89 -16.98
C LYS A 125 -3.01 -0.12 -17.29
N LYS A 126 -4.19 -0.68 -16.95
CA LYS A 126 -5.49 0.02 -17.10
C LYS A 126 -5.52 1.35 -16.33
N LEU A 127 -5.00 1.37 -15.11
CA LEU A 127 -4.96 2.58 -14.27
C LEU A 127 -4.00 3.63 -14.82
N LEU A 128 -2.80 3.24 -15.24
CA LEU A 128 -1.82 4.13 -15.85
C LEU A 128 -2.39 4.80 -17.10
N GLN A 129 -3.07 4.03 -17.97
CA GLN A 129 -3.70 4.54 -19.20
C GLN A 129 -4.76 5.62 -18.93
N ARG A 130 -5.46 5.60 -17.78
CA ARG A 130 -6.42 6.64 -17.41
C ARG A 130 -5.77 8.00 -17.14
N TYR A 131 -4.46 8.02 -16.88
CA TYR A 131 -3.65 9.23 -16.74
C TYR A 131 -2.80 9.53 -17.98
N GLY A 132 -3.01 8.80 -19.09
CA GLY A 132 -2.20 8.93 -20.30
C GLY A 132 -0.77 8.37 -20.16
N ALA A 133 -0.53 7.55 -19.13
CA ALA A 133 0.76 6.91 -18.87
C ALA A 133 0.77 5.45 -19.36
N ALA A 134 1.96 4.88 -19.44
CA ALA A 134 2.23 3.49 -19.82
C ALA A 134 3.13 2.82 -18.80
N MET A 135 3.37 1.52 -18.95
CA MET A 135 4.31 0.77 -18.10
C MET A 135 5.73 1.36 -18.10
N ASP A 136 6.11 2.01 -19.19
CA ASP A 136 7.40 2.71 -19.33
C ASP A 136 7.57 3.92 -18.40
N ASN A 137 6.47 4.45 -17.88
CA ASN A 137 6.47 5.53 -16.90
C ASN A 137 6.70 5.01 -15.46
N VAL A 138 6.65 3.70 -15.22
CA VAL A 138 6.84 3.10 -13.89
C VAL A 138 8.32 3.22 -13.50
N VAL A 139 8.57 3.83 -12.34
CA VAL A 139 9.91 4.02 -11.79
C VAL A 139 10.18 3.11 -10.59
N GLU A 140 9.14 2.65 -9.93
CA GLU A 140 9.22 1.73 -8.79
C GLU A 140 8.07 0.72 -8.82
N GLU A 141 8.37 -0.53 -8.48
CA GLU A 141 7.38 -1.55 -8.19
C GLU A 141 7.76 -2.34 -6.94
N VAL A 142 6.75 -2.74 -6.19
CA VAL A 142 6.89 -3.66 -5.05
C VAL A 142 5.91 -4.81 -5.24
N LEU A 143 6.45 -6.03 -5.27
CA LEU A 143 5.69 -7.27 -5.39
C LEU A 143 5.60 -7.94 -4.02
N TYR A 144 4.40 -8.07 -3.50
CA TYR A 144 4.08 -8.85 -2.31
C TYR A 144 3.60 -10.22 -2.78
N VAL A 145 4.31 -11.28 -2.42
CA VAL A 145 4.01 -12.65 -2.86
C VAL A 145 3.84 -13.59 -1.68
N THR A 146 3.10 -14.67 -1.87
CA THR A 146 2.92 -15.68 -0.82
C THR A 146 3.98 -16.78 -0.86
N ASP A 147 4.70 -16.91 -1.99
CA ASP A 147 5.79 -17.85 -2.18
C ASP A 147 6.86 -17.28 -3.11
N MET A 148 8.11 -17.26 -2.67
CA MET A 148 9.22 -16.66 -3.41
C MET A 148 9.65 -17.51 -4.61
N ASP A 149 9.70 -18.81 -4.45
CA ASP A 149 10.18 -19.72 -5.50
C ASP A 149 9.18 -19.75 -6.66
N ALA A 150 7.89 -19.85 -6.35
CA ALA A 150 6.82 -19.75 -7.35
C ALA A 150 6.83 -18.40 -8.09
N ALA A 151 7.09 -17.30 -7.38
CA ALA A 151 7.18 -15.98 -7.99
C ALA A 151 8.40 -15.88 -8.92
N PHE A 152 9.59 -16.29 -8.50
CA PHE A 152 10.80 -16.23 -9.32
C PHE A 152 10.72 -17.14 -10.56
N ALA A 153 10.02 -18.26 -10.46
CA ALA A 153 9.83 -19.15 -11.61
C ALA A 153 9.13 -18.48 -12.80
N VAL A 154 8.31 -17.46 -12.56
CA VAL A 154 7.47 -16.82 -13.59
C VAL A 154 7.76 -15.33 -13.80
N ALA A 155 8.34 -14.64 -12.82
CA ALA A 155 8.46 -13.19 -12.83
C ALA A 155 9.22 -12.63 -14.04
N GLY A 156 10.29 -13.29 -14.48
CA GLY A 156 11.09 -12.84 -15.63
C GLY A 156 10.27 -12.76 -16.92
N GLN A 157 9.51 -13.81 -17.22
CA GLN A 157 8.68 -13.86 -18.40
C GLN A 157 7.50 -12.90 -18.31
N VAL A 158 6.74 -12.94 -17.21
CA VAL A 158 5.55 -12.11 -17.03
C VAL A 158 5.89 -10.62 -17.07
N ARG A 159 7.03 -10.22 -16.46
CA ARG A 159 7.49 -8.81 -16.53
C ARG A 159 7.89 -8.40 -17.94
N ALA A 160 8.59 -9.24 -18.69
CA ALA A 160 8.96 -8.96 -20.06
C ALA A 160 7.71 -8.71 -20.95
N GLU A 161 6.65 -9.51 -20.74
CA GLU A 161 5.38 -9.35 -21.45
C GLU A 161 4.63 -8.08 -20.98
N ALA A 162 4.60 -7.77 -19.69
CA ALA A 162 3.90 -6.62 -19.14
C ALA A 162 4.52 -5.28 -19.59
N TYR A 163 5.86 -5.19 -19.61
CA TYR A 163 6.59 -3.98 -20.00
C TYR A 163 6.84 -3.86 -21.51
N GLU A 164 6.59 -4.94 -22.28
CA GLU A 164 6.78 -5.00 -23.75
C GLU A 164 8.23 -4.74 -24.21
N LYS A 165 9.15 -4.44 -23.29
CA LYS A 165 10.59 -4.23 -23.47
C LYS A 165 11.32 -4.48 -22.14
N PRO A 166 12.65 -4.60 -22.10
CA PRO A 166 13.38 -4.73 -20.86
C PRO A 166 13.05 -3.57 -19.91
N PRO A 167 12.49 -3.82 -18.72
CA PRO A 167 12.07 -2.77 -17.81
C PRO A 167 13.27 -2.01 -17.21
N VAL A 168 13.14 -0.68 -17.10
CA VAL A 168 14.05 0.18 -16.35
C VAL A 168 13.30 0.68 -15.13
N VAL A 169 13.21 -0.16 -14.09
CA VAL A 169 12.39 0.08 -12.90
C VAL A 169 13.11 -0.43 -11.65
N ALA A 170 13.02 0.33 -10.55
CA ALA A 170 13.43 -0.16 -9.24
C ALA A 170 12.39 -1.18 -8.76
N SER A 171 12.80 -2.44 -8.57
CA SER A 171 11.89 -3.52 -8.22
C SER A 171 12.28 -4.16 -6.89
N THR A 172 11.31 -4.33 -6.01
CA THR A 172 11.44 -5.05 -4.76
C THR A 172 10.41 -6.17 -4.70
N ILE A 173 10.83 -7.36 -4.29
CA ILE A 173 9.94 -8.50 -4.05
C ILE A 173 10.11 -8.98 -2.61
N LEU A 174 9.01 -9.30 -1.93
CA LEU A 174 9.02 -9.80 -0.56
C LEU A 174 7.87 -10.79 -0.33
N VAL A 175 8.10 -11.74 0.56
CA VAL A 175 7.09 -12.71 0.96
C VAL A 175 6.25 -12.14 2.09
N THR A 176 4.94 -12.35 1.99
CA THR A 176 3.97 -12.08 3.05
C THR A 176 3.18 -13.36 3.37
N PRO A 177 2.81 -13.60 4.63
CA PRO A 177 2.10 -14.82 5.00
C PRO A 177 0.68 -14.89 4.41
N ARG A 178 0.10 -13.75 4.05
CA ARG A 178 -1.25 -13.63 3.51
C ARG A 178 -1.47 -12.28 2.84
N LEU A 179 -2.32 -12.27 1.81
CA LEU A 179 -2.86 -11.08 1.15
C LEU A 179 -4.36 -10.90 1.48
N ALA A 180 -5.03 -9.96 0.83
CA ALA A 180 -6.41 -9.59 1.13
C ALA A 180 -7.38 -10.79 0.99
N PHE A 181 -7.27 -11.53 -0.12
CA PHE A 181 -8.04 -12.75 -0.37
C PHE A 181 -7.21 -13.99 -0.06
N ARG A 182 -7.88 -15.07 0.37
CA ARG A 182 -7.19 -16.32 0.76
C ARG A 182 -6.49 -16.99 -0.43
N GLU A 183 -7.11 -16.92 -1.59
CA GLU A 183 -6.65 -17.49 -2.86
C GLU A 183 -5.72 -16.56 -3.66
N GLN A 184 -5.39 -15.39 -3.09
CA GLN A 184 -4.48 -14.41 -3.71
C GLN A 184 -3.02 -14.80 -3.47
N LEU A 185 -2.24 -14.87 -4.55
CA LEU A 185 -0.81 -15.23 -4.52
C LEU A 185 0.11 -14.03 -4.58
N ILE A 186 -0.35 -12.93 -5.18
CA ILE A 186 0.46 -11.75 -5.45
C ILE A 186 -0.34 -10.45 -5.37
N GLU A 187 0.34 -9.39 -4.97
CA GLU A 187 -0.12 -8.00 -5.09
C GLU A 187 1.03 -7.13 -5.56
N ILE A 188 0.79 -6.18 -6.47
CA ILE A 188 1.83 -5.33 -7.06
C ILE A 188 1.47 -3.87 -6.84
N LYS A 189 2.31 -3.15 -6.08
CA LYS A 189 2.25 -1.69 -5.90
C LYS A 189 3.21 -1.01 -6.86
N MET A 190 2.83 0.16 -7.41
CA MET A 190 3.70 0.90 -8.34
C MET A 190 3.70 2.40 -8.08
N ILE A 191 4.80 3.03 -8.52
CA ILE A 191 4.91 4.49 -8.66
C ILE A 191 5.35 4.78 -10.09
N ALA A 192 4.66 5.71 -10.76
CA ALA A 192 4.98 6.15 -12.10
C ALA A 192 5.18 7.67 -12.16
N LYS A 193 5.94 8.14 -13.17
CA LYS A 193 6.21 9.55 -13.46
C LYS A 193 5.71 9.94 -14.85
N VAL A 194 5.07 11.12 -14.94
CA VAL A 194 4.52 11.68 -16.19
C VAL A 194 4.94 13.13 -16.38
#